data_b97b91dae641b0317fe3aee98bb48ef4
#
_entry.id   b97b91dae641b0317fe3aee98bb48ef4
#
_cell.length_a   1.000
_cell.length_b   1.000
_cell.length_c   1.000
_cell.angle_alpha   90.00
_cell.angle_beta   90.00
_cell.angle_gamma   90.00
#
_symmetry.space_group_name_H-M   'P 1'
#
loop_
_entity.id
_entity.type
_entity.pdbx_description
1 polymer ?
#
loop_
_entity_poly.entity_id
_entity_poly.type
_entity_poly.pdbx_seq_one_letter_code
_entity_poly.pdbx_strand_id
1 'polypeptide(L)'
;MTNVKTAIESLEEVTDEDLEDLCDAAESAILDGGGFGWLKPPPRAVLGRYFRGVVLVPERHLFVGRLDDRVSAAIQLQEPPRNNEAQSHAATLTTLFVSPWARGHGIGPRLIQAVEGRATDLGYLRLNFDVRATQVDAVRLFEHLGFEHWGTDPAYAVVDGKLIPGHYYSKQLRNLPRKKKTKNGKKNT
;
A
#
# COMPACT_ATOMS: atom_id res chain seq x y z
N MET A 1 -1.94 -24.13 23.04
CA MET A 1 -1.44 -23.09 22.13
C MET A 1 -2.66 -22.48 21.47
N THR A 2 -3.02 -21.25 21.79
CA THR A 2 -4.11 -20.53 21.16
C THR A 2 -3.77 -20.36 19.69
N ASN A 3 -4.63 -20.87 18.82
CA ASN A 3 -4.42 -20.77 17.37
C ASN A 3 -4.76 -19.34 16.95
N VAL A 4 -3.75 -18.49 16.79
CA VAL A 4 -3.92 -17.10 16.38
C VAL A 4 -4.49 -17.06 14.97
N LYS A 5 -5.64 -16.40 14.80
CA LYS A 5 -6.33 -16.27 13.51
C LYS A 5 -5.90 -14.97 12.83
N THR A 6 -5.49 -15.05 11.56
CA THR A 6 -5.21 -13.87 10.74
C THR A 6 -6.09 -13.84 9.50
N ALA A 7 -6.63 -12.68 9.16
CA ALA A 7 -7.42 -12.45 7.94
C ALA A 7 -6.95 -11.18 7.22
N ILE A 8 -7.17 -11.13 5.90
CA ILE A 8 -6.97 -9.94 5.06
C ILE A 8 -8.29 -9.65 4.34
N GLU A 9 -8.74 -8.42 4.40
CA GLU A 9 -10.01 -7.97 3.85
C GLU A 9 -9.86 -6.66 3.10
N SER A 10 -10.66 -6.45 2.05
CA SER A 10 -10.86 -5.15 1.41
C SER A 10 -12.11 -4.50 2.00
N LEU A 11 -12.00 -3.28 2.49
CA LEU A 11 -13.12 -2.55 3.06
C LEU A 11 -13.76 -1.62 2.04
N GLU A 12 -15.06 -1.81 1.77
CA GLU A 12 -15.88 -0.89 0.99
C GLU A 12 -16.49 0.21 1.88
N GLU A 13 -16.63 -0.08 3.17
CA GLU A 13 -17.03 0.88 4.21
C GLU A 13 -16.22 0.64 5.48
N VAL A 14 -16.17 1.64 6.35
CA VAL A 14 -15.50 1.53 7.66
C VAL A 14 -16.56 1.62 8.75
N THR A 15 -16.84 0.50 9.39
CA THR A 15 -17.75 0.45 10.56
C THR A 15 -17.16 1.21 11.74
N ASP A 16 -17.96 1.51 12.76
CA ASP A 16 -17.45 2.20 13.97
C ASP A 16 -16.41 1.33 14.70
N GLU A 17 -16.62 0.01 14.77
CA GLU A 17 -15.66 -0.93 15.38
C GLU A 17 -14.34 -0.97 14.60
N ASP A 18 -14.39 -1.12 13.28
CA ASP A 18 -13.19 -1.10 12.44
C ASP A 18 -12.46 0.24 12.52
N LEU A 19 -13.19 1.34 12.65
CA LEU A 19 -12.61 2.67 12.79
C LEU A 19 -11.81 2.80 14.08
N GLU A 20 -12.37 2.32 15.19
CA GLU A 20 -11.69 2.34 16.49
C GLU A 20 -10.40 1.50 16.42
N ASP A 21 -10.47 0.30 15.91
CA ASP A 21 -9.31 -0.59 15.72
C ASP A 21 -8.26 0.02 14.76
N LEU A 22 -8.68 0.59 13.62
CA LEU A 22 -7.79 1.27 12.66
C LEU A 22 -7.05 2.45 13.32
N CYS A 23 -7.76 3.24 14.12
CA CYS A 23 -7.15 4.36 14.83
C CYS A 23 -6.14 3.87 15.87
N ASP A 24 -6.47 2.85 16.66
CA ASP A 24 -5.57 2.25 17.66
C ASP A 24 -4.30 1.67 16.99
N ALA A 25 -4.49 0.91 15.92
CA ALA A 25 -3.40 0.29 15.19
C ALA A 25 -2.48 1.33 14.52
N ALA A 26 -3.08 2.36 13.89
CA ALA A 26 -2.33 3.45 13.26
C ALA A 26 -1.56 4.28 14.29
N GLU A 27 -2.19 4.68 15.39
CA GLU A 27 -1.55 5.42 16.48
C GLU A 27 -0.35 4.66 17.04
N SER A 28 -0.54 3.36 17.33
CA SER A 28 0.52 2.48 17.82
C SER A 28 1.69 2.38 16.83
N ALA A 29 1.40 2.25 15.52
CA ALA A 29 2.44 2.19 14.49
C ALA A 29 3.18 3.52 14.33
N ILE A 30 2.49 4.67 14.43
CA ILE A 30 3.10 6.00 14.34
C ILE A 30 4.03 6.23 15.54
N LEU A 31 3.60 5.88 16.75
CA LEU A 31 4.41 6.00 17.97
C LEU A 31 5.69 5.15 17.91
N ASP A 32 5.64 4.01 17.24
CA ASP A 32 6.78 3.13 17.01
C ASP A 32 7.68 3.59 15.82
N GLY A 33 7.40 4.77 15.23
CA GLY A 33 8.15 5.32 14.11
C GLY A 33 7.75 4.80 12.73
N GLY A 34 6.78 3.88 12.64
CA GLY A 34 6.25 3.30 11.39
C GLY A 34 5.17 4.13 10.70
N GLY A 35 5.11 5.43 10.98
CA GLY A 35 4.07 6.31 10.44
C GLY A 35 4.11 6.47 8.92
N PHE A 36 2.93 6.44 8.33
CA PHE A 36 2.67 6.63 6.90
C PHE A 36 2.41 8.11 6.56
N GLY A 37 3.41 8.96 6.77
CA GLY A 37 3.34 10.41 6.59
C GLY A 37 3.25 11.21 7.89
N TRP A 38 2.70 10.65 8.97
CA TRP A 38 2.73 11.27 10.29
C TRP A 38 3.98 10.89 11.08
N LEU A 39 4.58 11.89 11.74
CA LEU A 39 5.70 11.68 12.67
C LEU A 39 5.20 11.54 14.12
N LYS A 40 4.00 12.08 14.38
CA LYS A 40 3.29 11.97 15.68
C LYS A 40 1.82 11.68 15.39
N PRO A 41 1.15 10.91 16.24
CA PRO A 41 -0.27 10.66 16.06
C PRO A 41 -1.06 11.98 16.05
N PRO A 42 -1.89 12.22 15.02
CA PRO A 42 -2.80 13.35 15.03
C PRO A 42 -3.96 13.05 16.00
N PRO A 43 -4.79 14.06 16.34
CA PRO A 43 -5.99 13.81 17.14
C PRO A 43 -6.84 12.68 16.53
N ARG A 44 -7.40 11.80 17.37
CA ARG A 44 -8.19 10.62 16.95
C ARG A 44 -9.28 10.96 15.94
N ALA A 45 -9.97 12.09 16.12
CA ALA A 45 -10.97 12.56 15.16
C ALA A 45 -10.38 12.87 13.76
N VAL A 46 -9.10 13.19 13.66
CA VAL A 46 -8.41 13.40 12.36
C VAL A 46 -8.12 12.06 11.71
N LEU A 47 -7.59 11.07 12.46
CA LEU A 47 -7.42 9.70 11.97
C LEU A 47 -8.74 9.09 11.52
N GLY A 48 -9.79 9.25 12.31
CA GLY A 48 -11.12 8.74 11.99
C GLY A 48 -11.67 9.32 10.68
N ARG A 49 -11.57 10.65 10.49
CA ARG A 49 -11.96 11.28 9.22
C ARG A 49 -11.11 10.82 8.04
N TYR A 50 -9.81 10.59 8.26
CA TYR A 50 -8.91 10.10 7.23
C TYR A 50 -9.36 8.72 6.73
N PHE A 51 -9.55 7.73 7.62
CA PHE A 51 -9.93 6.37 7.20
C PHE A 51 -11.33 6.32 6.57
N ARG A 52 -12.30 7.04 7.13
CA ARG A 52 -13.63 7.16 6.49
C ARG A 52 -13.54 7.84 5.11
N GLY A 53 -12.65 8.82 4.97
CA GLY A 53 -12.44 9.50 3.69
C GLY A 53 -11.80 8.62 2.63
N VAL A 54 -10.97 7.65 3.01
CA VAL A 54 -10.30 6.76 2.05
C VAL A 54 -11.31 5.96 1.24
N VAL A 55 -12.28 5.33 1.89
CA VAL A 55 -13.28 4.46 1.22
C VAL A 55 -14.32 5.25 0.41
N LEU A 56 -14.39 6.57 0.58
CA LEU A 56 -15.25 7.43 -0.22
C LEU A 56 -14.62 7.87 -1.55
N VAL A 57 -13.32 7.63 -1.74
CA VAL A 57 -12.60 7.98 -2.98
C VAL A 57 -12.53 6.75 -3.88
N PRO A 58 -13.20 6.75 -5.05
CA PRO A 58 -13.28 5.57 -5.92
C PRO A 58 -11.93 5.01 -6.36
N GLU A 59 -10.91 5.87 -6.47
CA GLU A 59 -9.56 5.52 -6.89
C GLU A 59 -8.69 5.00 -5.72
N ARG A 60 -9.27 4.79 -4.51
CA ARG A 60 -8.56 4.26 -3.35
C ARG A 60 -9.23 2.99 -2.84
N HIS A 61 -8.42 1.97 -2.63
CA HIS A 61 -8.87 0.68 -2.07
C HIS A 61 -8.16 0.47 -0.75
N LEU A 62 -8.92 0.33 0.32
CA LEU A 62 -8.41 0.09 1.67
C LEU A 62 -8.42 -1.41 1.97
N PHE A 63 -7.27 -1.96 2.28
CA PHE A 63 -7.13 -3.33 2.78
C PHE A 63 -6.72 -3.31 4.24
N VAL A 64 -7.30 -4.19 5.03
CA VAL A 64 -6.97 -4.36 6.45
C VAL A 64 -6.49 -5.76 6.75
N GLY A 65 -5.60 -5.85 7.72
CA GLY A 65 -5.18 -7.12 8.31
C GLY A 65 -5.76 -7.26 9.71
N ARG A 66 -6.41 -8.39 9.96
CA ARG A 66 -6.95 -8.71 11.29
C ARG A 66 -6.08 -9.74 12.00
N LEU A 67 -5.95 -9.56 13.30
CA LEU A 67 -5.40 -10.52 14.23
C LEU A 67 -6.46 -10.81 15.30
N ASP A 68 -6.93 -12.05 15.41
CA ASP A 68 -8.04 -12.44 16.28
C ASP A 68 -9.26 -11.52 16.14
N ASP A 69 -9.68 -11.31 14.89
CA ASP A 69 -10.79 -10.50 14.42
C ASP A 69 -10.62 -8.98 14.60
N ARG A 70 -9.61 -8.47 15.32
CA ARG A 70 -9.30 -7.03 15.45
C ARG A 70 -8.45 -6.52 14.28
N VAL A 71 -8.80 -5.35 13.75
CA VAL A 71 -7.94 -4.68 12.75
C VAL A 71 -6.62 -4.27 13.40
N SER A 72 -5.52 -4.72 12.82
CA SER A 72 -4.17 -4.55 13.35
C SER A 72 -3.17 -3.97 12.35
N ALA A 73 -3.57 -3.87 11.09
CA ALA A 73 -2.74 -3.42 10.00
C ALA A 73 -3.60 -2.88 8.86
N ALA A 74 -3.04 -1.99 8.04
CA ALA A 74 -3.69 -1.55 6.82
C ALA A 74 -2.68 -1.23 5.72
N ILE A 75 -3.17 -1.24 4.47
CA ILE A 75 -2.48 -0.78 3.27
C ILE A 75 -3.52 -0.21 2.30
N GLN A 76 -3.13 0.75 1.46
CA GLN A 76 -3.98 1.27 0.41
C GLN A 76 -3.37 1.00 -0.96
N LEU A 77 -4.22 0.64 -1.92
CA LEU A 77 -3.94 0.76 -3.33
C LEU A 77 -4.53 2.08 -3.82
N GLN A 78 -3.72 2.90 -4.45
CA GLN A 78 -4.14 4.13 -5.10
C GLN A 78 -4.01 3.98 -6.60
N GLU A 79 -5.11 4.12 -7.31
CA GLU A 79 -5.14 4.18 -8.77
C GLU A 79 -4.55 5.51 -9.27
N PRO A 80 -3.98 5.56 -10.48
CA PRO A 80 -3.50 6.81 -11.07
C PRO A 80 -4.67 7.77 -11.34
N PRO A 81 -4.44 9.10 -11.28
CA PRO A 81 -5.46 10.08 -11.65
C PRO A 81 -5.94 9.85 -13.09
N ARG A 82 -7.25 9.98 -13.33
CA ARG A 82 -7.89 9.72 -14.65
C ARG A 82 -7.34 10.57 -15.79
N ASN A 83 -6.81 11.76 -15.49
CA ASN A 83 -6.21 12.66 -16.47
C ASN A 83 -4.73 12.35 -16.77
N ASN A 84 -4.14 11.31 -16.16
CA ASN A 84 -2.77 10.90 -16.41
C ASN A 84 -2.74 9.63 -17.28
N GLU A 85 -3.12 9.76 -18.54
CA GLU A 85 -3.20 8.64 -19.49
C GLU A 85 -1.86 7.92 -19.67
N ALA A 86 -0.75 8.66 -19.69
CA ALA A 86 0.59 8.11 -19.90
C ALA A 86 1.04 7.16 -18.77
N GLN A 87 0.58 7.40 -17.55
CA GLN A 87 0.88 6.58 -16.37
C GLN A 87 -0.28 5.71 -15.93
N SER A 88 -1.35 5.61 -16.71
CA SER A 88 -2.56 4.83 -16.40
C SER A 88 -2.32 3.32 -16.21
N HIS A 89 -1.11 2.84 -16.54
CA HIS A 89 -0.69 1.45 -16.39
C HIS A 89 -0.13 1.11 -15.01
N ALA A 90 0.07 2.10 -14.12
CA ALA A 90 0.74 1.92 -12.84
C ALA A 90 -0.12 2.44 -11.68
N ALA A 91 -0.31 1.61 -10.68
CA ALA A 91 -0.91 2.01 -9.40
C ALA A 91 0.16 2.16 -8.32
N THR A 92 -0.20 2.77 -7.19
CA THR A 92 0.73 3.04 -6.08
C THR A 92 0.24 2.39 -4.80
N LEU A 93 1.15 1.74 -4.09
CA LEU A 93 0.95 1.31 -2.71
C LEU A 93 1.22 2.48 -1.78
N THR A 94 0.37 2.68 -0.81
CA THR A 94 0.55 3.72 0.20
C THR A 94 -0.01 3.28 1.55
N THR A 95 0.33 4.01 2.60
CA THR A 95 -0.26 3.83 3.94
C THR A 95 -0.10 2.40 4.51
N LEU A 96 1.03 1.73 4.22
CA LEU A 96 1.30 0.44 4.87
C LEU A 96 1.74 0.66 6.32
N PHE A 97 1.01 0.03 7.24
CA PHE A 97 1.45 -0.14 8.63
C PHE A 97 0.97 -1.48 9.19
N VAL A 98 1.71 -1.99 10.15
CA VAL A 98 1.34 -3.12 11.01
C VAL A 98 1.61 -2.69 12.44
N SER A 99 0.59 -2.77 13.29
CA SER A 99 0.72 -2.47 14.71
C SER A 99 1.83 -3.33 15.35
N PRO A 100 2.69 -2.77 16.23
CA PRO A 100 3.81 -3.50 16.82
C PRO A 100 3.41 -4.85 17.45
N TRP A 101 2.25 -4.89 18.13
CA TRP A 101 1.74 -6.09 18.77
C TRP A 101 1.26 -7.19 17.80
N ALA A 102 1.02 -6.84 16.53
CA ALA A 102 0.58 -7.78 15.49
C ALA A 102 1.69 -8.21 14.53
N ARG A 103 2.91 -7.73 14.72
CA ARG A 103 4.07 -8.13 13.89
C ARG A 103 4.42 -9.59 14.13
N GLY A 104 5.14 -10.20 13.18
CA GLY A 104 5.55 -11.61 13.28
C GLY A 104 4.47 -12.62 12.89
N HIS A 105 3.21 -12.19 12.64
CA HIS A 105 2.11 -13.08 12.25
C HIS A 105 1.87 -13.16 10.72
N GLY A 106 2.79 -12.65 9.91
CA GLY A 106 2.72 -12.72 8.45
C GLY A 106 1.66 -11.80 7.80
N ILE A 107 1.10 -10.82 8.54
CA ILE A 107 0.04 -9.94 8.04
C ILE A 107 0.56 -9.01 6.94
N GLY A 108 1.73 -8.38 7.14
CA GLY A 108 2.31 -7.45 6.17
C GLY A 108 2.51 -8.04 4.77
N PRO A 109 3.21 -9.18 4.62
CA PRO A 109 3.33 -9.85 3.32
C PRO A 109 1.99 -10.18 2.67
N ARG A 110 1.01 -10.67 3.44
CA ARG A 110 -0.31 -11.02 2.94
C ARG A 110 -1.12 -9.80 2.49
N LEU A 111 -1.00 -8.67 3.17
CA LEU A 111 -1.59 -7.40 2.74
C LEU A 111 -1.03 -6.97 1.38
N ILE A 112 0.28 -6.98 1.21
CA ILE A 112 0.93 -6.62 -0.05
C ILE A 112 0.47 -7.55 -1.17
N GLN A 113 0.42 -8.88 -0.94
CA GLN A 113 -0.05 -9.85 -1.92
C GLN A 113 -1.52 -9.64 -2.31
N ALA A 114 -2.39 -9.29 -1.36
CA ALA A 114 -3.80 -8.99 -1.63
C ALA A 114 -3.93 -7.76 -2.55
N VAL A 115 -3.15 -6.72 -2.28
CA VAL A 115 -3.11 -5.52 -3.12
C VAL A 115 -2.52 -5.79 -4.50
N GLU A 116 -1.48 -6.63 -4.62
CA GLU A 116 -0.94 -7.08 -5.91
C GLU A 116 -2.00 -7.83 -6.73
N GLY A 117 -2.78 -8.72 -6.09
CA GLY A 117 -3.90 -9.41 -6.72
C GLY A 117 -4.93 -8.41 -7.25
N ARG A 118 -5.39 -7.48 -6.41
CA ARG A 118 -6.36 -6.46 -6.81
C ARG A 118 -5.86 -5.59 -7.95
N ALA A 119 -4.61 -5.10 -7.89
CA ALA A 119 -4.01 -4.31 -8.95
C ALA A 119 -3.94 -5.08 -10.28
N THR A 120 -3.63 -6.38 -10.22
CA THR A 120 -3.63 -7.26 -11.39
C THR A 120 -5.02 -7.42 -11.99
N ASP A 121 -6.05 -7.62 -11.16
CA ASP A 121 -7.45 -7.76 -11.58
C ASP A 121 -7.98 -6.47 -12.23
N LEU A 122 -7.60 -5.30 -11.69
CA LEU A 122 -7.90 -3.99 -12.26
C LEU A 122 -7.15 -3.70 -13.57
N GLY A 123 -6.16 -4.50 -13.89
CA GLY A 123 -5.44 -4.39 -15.16
C GLY A 123 -4.12 -3.65 -15.10
N TYR A 124 -3.64 -3.26 -13.93
CA TYR A 124 -2.37 -2.58 -13.81
C TYR A 124 -1.18 -3.47 -14.16
N LEU A 125 -0.15 -2.87 -14.75
CA LEU A 125 1.07 -3.55 -15.16
C LEU A 125 2.18 -3.41 -14.12
N ARG A 126 2.12 -2.36 -13.31
CA ARG A 126 3.13 -2.03 -12.30
C ARG A 126 2.50 -1.56 -11.00
N LEU A 127 3.18 -1.86 -9.90
CA LEU A 127 2.98 -1.23 -8.62
C LEU A 127 4.20 -0.39 -8.26
N ASN A 128 3.96 0.84 -7.84
CA ASN A 128 4.96 1.74 -7.30
C ASN A 128 4.80 1.84 -5.78
N PHE A 129 5.90 2.18 -5.11
CA PHE A 129 5.94 2.36 -3.67
C PHE A 129 7.14 3.23 -3.32
N ASP A 130 6.99 4.10 -2.33
CA ASP A 130 8.07 4.90 -1.79
C ASP A 130 8.07 4.84 -0.26
N VAL A 131 9.25 4.96 0.33
CA VAL A 131 9.45 4.78 1.76
C VAL A 131 10.66 5.56 2.28
N ARG A 132 10.56 6.09 3.50
CA ARG A 132 11.72 6.65 4.18
C ARG A 132 12.80 5.57 4.38
N ALA A 133 14.06 5.90 4.08
CA ALA A 133 15.18 4.97 4.24
C ALA A 133 15.34 4.42 5.67
N THR A 134 14.79 5.12 6.66
CA THR A 134 14.78 4.69 8.08
C THR A 134 13.80 3.54 8.37
N GLN A 135 12.88 3.24 7.45
CA GLN A 135 11.89 2.15 7.59
C GLN A 135 12.49 0.82 7.11
N VAL A 136 13.54 0.37 7.76
CA VAL A 136 14.37 -0.77 7.31
C VAL A 136 13.57 -2.06 7.16
N ASP A 137 12.62 -2.33 8.06
CA ASP A 137 11.80 -3.54 7.98
C ASP A 137 10.82 -3.51 6.79
N ALA A 138 10.26 -2.34 6.47
CA ALA A 138 9.44 -2.18 5.28
C ALA A 138 10.28 -2.36 4.00
N VAL A 139 11.46 -1.75 3.94
CA VAL A 139 12.41 -1.92 2.82
C VAL A 139 12.70 -3.40 2.57
N ARG A 140 13.13 -4.13 3.61
CA ARG A 140 13.44 -5.57 3.52
C ARG A 140 12.22 -6.39 3.05
N LEU A 141 11.03 -6.06 3.57
CA LEU A 141 9.80 -6.76 3.21
C LEU A 141 9.49 -6.59 1.71
N PHE A 142 9.54 -5.38 1.19
CA PHE A 142 9.26 -5.11 -0.21
C PHE A 142 10.29 -5.72 -1.14
N GLU A 143 11.58 -5.65 -0.80
CA GLU A 143 12.66 -6.31 -1.56
C GLU A 143 12.47 -7.83 -1.59
N HIS A 144 12.13 -8.44 -0.44
CA HIS A 144 11.83 -9.88 -0.36
C HIS A 144 10.62 -10.28 -1.23
N LEU A 145 9.64 -9.39 -1.37
CA LEU A 145 8.46 -9.61 -2.23
C LEU A 145 8.72 -9.26 -3.71
N GLY A 146 9.95 -8.94 -4.08
CA GLY A 146 10.36 -8.73 -5.48
C GLY A 146 10.10 -7.33 -6.01
N PHE A 147 9.98 -6.34 -5.14
CA PHE A 147 10.03 -4.94 -5.55
C PHE A 147 11.48 -4.53 -5.80
N GLU A 148 11.71 -3.83 -6.90
CA GLU A 148 13.03 -3.37 -7.34
C GLU A 148 13.23 -1.90 -6.95
N HIS A 149 14.33 -1.61 -6.24
CA HIS A 149 14.76 -0.24 -5.95
C HIS A 149 15.24 0.42 -7.24
N TRP A 150 14.67 1.57 -7.60
CA TRP A 150 15.04 2.27 -8.82
C TRP A 150 15.53 3.70 -8.60
N GLY A 151 15.36 4.26 -7.40
CA GLY A 151 15.78 5.63 -7.13
C GLY A 151 15.80 5.99 -5.65
N THR A 152 16.54 7.02 -5.32
CA THR A 152 16.62 7.60 -3.97
C THR A 152 16.56 9.12 -4.06
N ASP A 153 15.64 9.72 -3.29
CA ASP A 153 15.62 11.15 -3.02
C ASP A 153 16.36 11.42 -1.71
N PRO A 154 17.45 12.17 -1.70
CA PRO A 154 18.22 12.47 -0.48
C PRO A 154 17.48 13.42 0.48
N ALA A 155 16.45 14.11 0.02
CA ALA A 155 15.66 15.10 0.77
C ALA A 155 14.17 14.74 0.87
N TYR A 156 13.85 13.45 0.88
CA TYR A 156 12.49 12.91 0.83
C TYR A 156 11.59 13.35 2.00
N ALA A 157 12.13 13.42 3.20
CA ALA A 157 11.37 13.78 4.39
C ALA A 157 12.18 14.66 5.35
N VAL A 158 11.48 15.41 6.20
CA VAL A 158 12.08 16.11 7.33
C VAL A 158 11.62 15.44 8.62
N VAL A 159 12.55 14.92 9.41
CA VAL A 159 12.28 14.30 10.71
C VAL A 159 13.20 14.97 11.74
N ASP A 160 12.64 15.53 12.79
CA ASP A 160 13.36 16.25 13.85
C ASP A 160 14.37 17.28 13.29
N GLY A 161 13.95 18.03 12.27
CA GLY A 161 14.74 19.06 11.62
C GLY A 161 15.86 18.54 10.70
N LYS A 162 15.93 17.23 10.43
CA LYS A 162 16.93 16.62 9.56
C LYS A 162 16.28 16.08 8.28
N LEU A 163 16.96 16.28 7.14
CA LEU A 163 16.58 15.66 5.89
C LEU A 163 16.85 14.14 5.97
N ILE A 164 15.84 13.35 5.63
CA ILE A 164 15.89 11.90 5.60
C ILE A 164 15.70 11.43 4.16
N PRO A 165 16.56 10.55 3.65
CA PRO A 165 16.39 9.96 2.32
C PRO A 165 15.13 9.11 2.23
N GLY A 166 14.57 9.01 1.02
CA GLY A 166 13.52 8.09 0.68
C GLY A 166 13.89 7.25 -0.54
N HIS A 167 13.44 6.02 -0.53
CA HIS A 167 13.67 5.06 -1.60
C HIS A 167 12.40 4.84 -2.40
N TYR A 168 12.55 4.74 -3.71
CA TYR A 168 11.48 4.47 -4.66
C TYR A 168 11.63 3.06 -5.20
N TYR A 169 10.53 2.33 -5.15
CA TYR A 169 10.45 0.94 -5.58
C TYR A 169 9.37 0.74 -6.61
N SER A 170 9.52 -0.27 -7.45
CA SER A 170 8.45 -0.71 -8.32
C SER A 170 8.49 -2.22 -8.52
N LYS A 171 7.33 -2.80 -8.80
CA LYS A 171 7.20 -4.22 -9.16
C LYS A 171 6.37 -4.35 -10.44
N GLN A 172 6.87 -5.13 -11.39
CA GLN A 172 6.12 -5.48 -12.58
C GLN A 172 5.15 -6.62 -12.25
N LEU A 173 3.84 -6.40 -12.49
CA LEU A 173 2.80 -7.39 -12.25
C LEU A 173 2.58 -8.28 -13.47
N ARG A 174 2.59 -7.68 -14.65
CA ARG A 174 2.40 -8.37 -15.93
C ARG A 174 3.03 -7.59 -17.09
N ASN A 175 3.26 -8.27 -18.22
CA ASN A 175 3.77 -7.65 -19.42
C ASN A 175 2.66 -6.94 -20.22
N LEU A 176 3.05 -5.93 -21.01
CA LEU A 176 2.15 -5.35 -22.00
C LEU A 176 1.62 -6.45 -22.94
N PRO A 177 0.31 -6.44 -23.27
CA PRO A 177 -0.23 -7.38 -24.24
C PRO A 177 0.49 -7.17 -25.59
N ARG A 178 1.04 -8.25 -26.15
CA ARG A 178 1.67 -8.20 -27.47
C ARG A 178 0.61 -7.80 -28.50
N LYS A 179 0.82 -6.69 -29.23
CA LYS A 179 -0.02 -6.34 -30.39
C LYS A 179 0.01 -7.53 -31.36
N LYS A 180 -1.16 -8.13 -31.64
CA LYS A 180 -1.29 -9.10 -32.72
C LYS A 180 -0.82 -8.40 -34.00
N LYS A 181 0.24 -8.91 -34.68
CA LYS A 181 0.61 -8.44 -36.01
C LYS A 181 -0.61 -8.69 -36.90
N THR A 182 -1.30 -7.63 -37.30
CA THR A 182 -2.29 -7.68 -38.38
C THR A 182 -1.53 -8.11 -39.64
N LYS A 183 -1.77 -9.32 -40.11
CA LYS A 183 -1.31 -9.74 -41.44
C LYS A 183 -2.05 -8.85 -42.45
N ASN A 184 -1.38 -7.78 -42.90
CA ASN A 184 -1.83 -7.07 -44.08
C ASN A 184 -1.77 -8.06 -45.25
N GLY A 185 -2.93 -8.59 -45.63
CA GLY A 185 -3.09 -9.34 -46.87
C GLY A 185 -2.73 -8.44 -48.03
N LYS A 186 -1.57 -8.67 -48.64
CA LYS A 186 -1.33 -8.21 -50.02
C LYS A 186 -2.39 -8.87 -50.88
N LYS A 187 -3.41 -8.13 -51.29
CA LYS A 187 -4.15 -8.44 -52.51
C LYS A 187 -3.34 -7.89 -53.68
N ASN A 188 -2.65 -8.79 -54.36
CA ASN A 188 -2.20 -8.54 -55.74
C ASN A 188 -3.44 -8.58 -56.64
N THR A 189 -3.59 -7.54 -57.41
CA THR A 189 -4.24 -7.58 -58.72
C THR A 189 -3.45 -6.67 -59.64
#